data_33e0ea37160040484a84c255f18331e8
#
_entry.id   33e0ea37160040484a84c255f18331e8
#
_cell.length_a   1.000
_cell.length_b   1.000
_cell.length_c   1.000
_cell.angle_alpha   90.00
_cell.angle_beta   90.00
_cell.angle_gamma   90.00
#
_symmetry.space_group_name_H-M   'P 1'
#
loop_
_entity.id
_entity.type
_entity.pdbx_description
1 polymer ?
#
loop_
_entity_poly.entity_id
_entity_poly.type
_entity_poly.pdbx_seq_one_letter_code
_entity_poly.pdbx_strand_id
1 'polypeptide(L)'
;KKSLSKYTDKLGMEYEKTNDIYLVSGYMANSSASRLYIIDNENEVKYVTFTFENKPYKEHAGGVTSDGYGLWIVGDSTVNYLHLSEVLNAQNGDELSIMSSFSAPNGADFVTIYDGKLIVGEFHREGNYNRDSSHEITTSSGKVNKAVSFAYEIDNNGDCGLRTLNPIFAISTTSLVQGMSITEDKIILSTSYSLPSSQILVYDNILNETATKITYTGLEEEIDTYILDTPTSSKTLPPMSEEITIKNNSLYILFENACSKYKMWTRINLTNVYSYNLENL
;
A
#
# COMPACT_ATOMS: atom_id res chain seq x y z
N LYS A 1 -19.48 8.18 -17.88
CA LYS A 1 -18.45 7.86 -16.87
C LYS A 1 -18.83 6.59 -16.17
N LYS A 2 -18.06 5.52 -16.35
CA LYS A 2 -18.17 4.34 -15.49
C LYS A 2 -17.58 4.72 -14.14
N SER A 3 -18.24 4.40 -13.04
CA SER A 3 -17.75 4.61 -11.69
C SER A 3 -17.34 3.29 -11.07
N LEU A 4 -16.39 3.33 -10.13
CA LEU A 4 -16.03 2.17 -9.32
C LEU A 4 -17.27 1.72 -8.53
N SER A 5 -17.39 0.40 -8.31
CA SER A 5 -18.51 -0.12 -7.54
C SER A 5 -18.57 0.50 -6.15
N LYS A 6 -19.74 0.96 -5.74
CA LYS A 6 -19.99 1.45 -4.37
C LYS A 6 -19.88 0.34 -3.30
N TYR A 7 -19.89 -0.93 -3.72
CA TYR A 7 -19.77 -2.09 -2.82
C TYR A 7 -18.32 -2.53 -2.63
N THR A 8 -17.36 -1.93 -3.37
CA THR A 8 -15.95 -2.17 -3.17
C THR A 8 -15.42 -1.24 -2.10
N ASP A 9 -14.85 -1.81 -1.06
CA ASP A 9 -14.04 -1.10 -0.08
C ASP A 9 -12.65 -0.95 -0.69
N LYS A 10 -12.32 0.29 -1.07
CA LYS A 10 -11.13 0.61 -1.86
C LYS A 10 -10.01 0.95 -0.90
N LEU A 11 -8.92 0.21 -0.95
CA LEU A 11 -7.80 0.31 -0.03
C LEU A 11 -6.49 0.65 -0.73
N GLY A 12 -6.16 -0.05 -1.82
CA GLY A 12 -4.92 0.13 -2.55
C GLY A 12 -5.06 1.04 -3.76
N MET A 13 -4.03 1.83 -4.05
CA MET A 13 -3.95 2.67 -5.26
C MET A 13 -2.52 2.86 -5.73
N GLU A 14 -2.27 2.64 -7.01
CA GLU A 14 -1.01 2.92 -7.68
C GLU A 14 -1.24 3.67 -8.99
N TYR A 15 -0.32 4.59 -9.32
CA TYR A 15 -0.17 5.13 -10.66
C TYR A 15 0.96 4.40 -11.40
N GLU A 16 0.58 3.53 -12.32
CA GLU A 16 1.53 2.81 -13.17
C GLU A 16 1.93 3.70 -14.36
N LYS A 17 3.18 4.14 -14.32
CA LYS A 17 3.72 5.20 -15.21
C LYS A 17 3.89 4.75 -16.66
N THR A 18 4.26 3.51 -16.89
CA THR A 18 4.60 2.99 -18.23
C THR A 18 3.39 2.99 -19.15
N ASN A 19 2.23 2.62 -18.62
CA ASN A 19 0.97 2.53 -19.36
C ASN A 19 0.01 3.70 -19.09
N ASP A 20 0.41 4.67 -18.25
CA ASP A 20 -0.40 5.84 -17.86
C ASP A 20 -1.79 5.44 -17.32
N ILE A 21 -1.81 4.50 -16.37
CA ILE A 21 -3.02 3.98 -15.75
C ILE A 21 -3.01 4.16 -14.23
N TYR A 22 -4.21 4.21 -13.64
CA TYR A 22 -4.38 4.01 -12.20
C TYR A 22 -4.89 2.61 -11.93
N LEU A 23 -4.28 1.96 -10.94
CA LEU A 23 -4.70 0.69 -10.37
C LEU A 23 -5.36 0.97 -9.03
N VAL A 24 -6.56 0.42 -8.79
CA VAL A 24 -7.27 0.57 -7.50
C VAL A 24 -7.75 -0.78 -7.06
N SER A 25 -7.24 -1.28 -5.94
CA SER A 25 -7.61 -2.56 -5.36
C SER A 25 -8.57 -2.40 -4.18
N GLY A 26 -9.22 -3.49 -3.80
CA GLY A 26 -10.05 -3.54 -2.62
C GLY A 26 -10.93 -4.80 -2.57
N TYR A 27 -11.47 -5.07 -1.40
CA TYR A 27 -12.37 -6.20 -1.18
C TYR A 27 -13.84 -5.82 -1.38
N MET A 28 -14.68 -6.82 -1.52
CA MET A 28 -16.11 -6.62 -1.75
C MET A 28 -16.92 -6.80 -0.46
N ALA A 29 -17.70 -5.80 -0.08
CA ALA A 29 -18.55 -5.83 1.12
C ALA A 29 -19.59 -6.99 1.15
N ASN A 30 -19.88 -7.60 0.00
CA ASN A 30 -20.77 -8.76 -0.12
C ASN A 30 -20.03 -10.11 -0.11
N SER A 31 -18.77 -10.14 0.28
CA SER A 31 -17.90 -11.33 0.32
C SER A 31 -17.71 -12.04 -1.05
N SER A 32 -17.91 -11.34 -2.16
CA SER A 32 -17.46 -11.81 -3.47
C SER A 32 -15.95 -11.58 -3.62
N ALA A 33 -15.36 -12.09 -4.70
CA ALA A 33 -13.92 -11.91 -4.96
C ALA A 33 -13.51 -10.45 -4.95
N SER A 34 -12.34 -10.18 -4.39
CA SER A 34 -11.71 -8.85 -4.36
C SER A 34 -11.43 -8.38 -5.79
N ARG A 35 -11.35 -7.08 -5.98
CA ARG A 35 -11.27 -6.48 -7.31
C ARG A 35 -10.03 -5.61 -7.46
N LEU A 36 -9.48 -5.64 -8.67
CA LEU A 36 -8.58 -4.62 -9.16
C LEU A 36 -9.28 -3.85 -10.28
N TYR A 37 -9.39 -2.55 -10.12
CA TYR A 37 -9.85 -1.64 -11.16
C TYR A 37 -8.66 -1.05 -11.90
N ILE A 38 -8.77 -0.99 -13.19
CA ILE A 38 -7.82 -0.34 -14.10
C ILE A 38 -8.53 0.87 -14.69
N ILE A 39 -7.95 2.05 -14.50
CA ILE A 39 -8.48 3.32 -14.97
C ILE A 39 -7.44 3.91 -15.93
N ASP A 40 -7.78 4.03 -17.19
CA ASP A 40 -6.89 4.58 -18.21
C ASP A 40 -6.89 6.11 -18.25
N ASN A 41 -6.07 6.68 -19.12
CA ASN A 41 -5.94 8.13 -19.31
C ASN A 41 -7.19 8.80 -19.92
N GLU A 42 -8.10 8.03 -20.52
CA GLU A 42 -9.42 8.50 -20.99
C GLU A 42 -10.50 8.41 -19.90
N ASN A 43 -10.12 7.96 -18.70
CA ASN A 43 -10.99 7.65 -17.55
C ASN A 43 -12.01 6.53 -17.85
N GLU A 44 -11.69 5.63 -18.77
CA GLU A 44 -12.43 4.39 -18.91
C GLU A 44 -11.99 3.42 -17.80
N VAL A 45 -12.94 2.64 -17.32
CA VAL A 45 -12.76 1.75 -16.17
C VAL A 45 -13.10 0.33 -16.56
N LYS A 46 -12.16 -0.58 -16.36
CA LYS A 46 -12.42 -2.02 -16.31
C LYS A 46 -12.02 -2.57 -14.94
N TYR A 47 -12.49 -3.77 -14.60
CA TYR A 47 -12.01 -4.48 -13.43
C TYR A 47 -11.73 -5.94 -13.76
N VAL A 48 -10.86 -6.54 -12.95
CA VAL A 48 -10.62 -7.98 -12.90
C VAL A 48 -10.83 -8.48 -11.47
N THR A 49 -11.03 -9.79 -11.34
CA THR A 49 -11.04 -10.51 -10.06
C THR A 49 -9.92 -11.53 -10.05
N PHE A 50 -9.65 -12.13 -8.89
CA PHE A 50 -8.53 -13.05 -8.76
C PHE A 50 -8.96 -14.40 -8.19
N THR A 51 -8.23 -15.43 -8.58
CA THR A 51 -8.20 -16.72 -7.90
C THR A 51 -6.81 -17.04 -7.39
N PHE A 52 -6.76 -17.76 -6.29
CA PHE A 52 -5.55 -18.38 -5.78
C PHE A 52 -5.86 -19.87 -5.50
N GLU A 53 -5.04 -20.78 -6.01
CA GLU A 53 -5.27 -22.22 -5.92
C GLU A 53 -6.70 -22.66 -6.36
N ASN A 54 -7.19 -22.10 -7.45
CA ASN A 54 -8.53 -22.30 -8.01
C ASN A 54 -9.69 -21.89 -7.09
N LYS A 55 -9.44 -21.04 -6.09
CA LYS A 55 -10.47 -20.45 -5.22
C LYS A 55 -10.54 -18.93 -5.43
N PRO A 56 -11.74 -18.34 -5.39
CA PRO A 56 -11.86 -16.88 -5.45
C PRO A 56 -11.05 -16.23 -4.34
N TYR A 57 -10.17 -15.29 -4.71
CA TYR A 57 -9.41 -14.47 -3.76
C TYR A 57 -10.36 -13.44 -3.13
N LYS A 58 -10.52 -13.48 -1.81
CA LYS A 58 -11.48 -12.64 -1.06
C LYS A 58 -10.83 -11.82 0.05
N GLU A 59 -9.50 -11.86 0.11
CA GLU A 59 -8.71 -11.15 1.10
C GLU A 59 -8.83 -9.63 0.90
N HIS A 60 -8.28 -8.86 1.82
CA HIS A 60 -8.46 -7.40 1.84
C HIS A 60 -7.98 -6.69 0.57
N ALA A 61 -6.96 -7.20 -0.14
CA ALA A 61 -6.33 -6.49 -1.26
C ALA A 61 -6.00 -5.04 -0.85
N GLY A 62 -5.31 -4.90 0.30
CA GLY A 62 -5.08 -3.64 1.00
C GLY A 62 -4.15 -2.68 0.27
N GLY A 63 -3.23 -3.20 -0.54
CA GLY A 63 -2.31 -2.42 -1.35
C GLY A 63 -2.09 -3.02 -2.73
N VAL A 64 -1.75 -2.18 -3.69
CA VAL A 64 -1.40 -2.58 -5.05
C VAL A 64 -0.29 -1.70 -5.60
N THR A 65 0.70 -2.31 -6.25
CA THR A 65 1.77 -1.57 -6.97
C THR A 65 2.28 -2.35 -8.17
N SER A 66 2.98 -1.68 -9.08
CA SER A 66 3.59 -2.29 -10.27
C SER A 66 4.84 -1.54 -10.70
N ASP A 67 5.84 -2.28 -11.19
CA ASP A 67 7.04 -1.71 -11.81
C ASP A 67 6.93 -1.59 -13.35
N GLY A 68 5.74 -1.87 -13.90
CA GLY A 68 5.48 -1.92 -15.34
C GLY A 68 5.61 -3.31 -15.95
N TYR A 69 6.13 -4.28 -15.21
CA TYR A 69 6.22 -5.69 -15.58
C TYR A 69 5.47 -6.57 -14.59
N GLY A 70 5.87 -6.56 -13.33
CA GLY A 70 5.19 -7.23 -12.22
C GLY A 70 4.05 -6.40 -11.66
N LEU A 71 3.11 -7.07 -11.06
CA LEU A 71 2.02 -6.51 -10.27
C LEU A 71 1.98 -7.22 -8.93
N TRP A 72 2.03 -6.46 -7.85
CA TRP A 72 1.91 -6.97 -6.48
C TRP A 72 0.64 -6.47 -5.83
N ILE A 73 -0.11 -7.39 -5.23
CA ILE A 73 -1.29 -7.11 -4.41
C ILE A 73 -1.02 -7.68 -3.03
N VAL A 74 -1.18 -6.86 -2.01
CA VAL A 74 -0.93 -7.26 -0.62
C VAL A 74 -2.20 -7.23 0.21
N GLY A 75 -2.25 -8.08 1.23
CA GLY A 75 -3.33 -8.14 2.20
C GLY A 75 -3.24 -9.40 3.05
N ASP A 76 -3.70 -9.28 4.30
CA ASP A 76 -3.76 -10.40 5.25
C ASP A 76 -2.41 -11.14 5.40
N SER A 77 -1.33 -10.39 5.52
CA SER A 77 0.07 -10.84 5.64
C SER A 77 0.61 -11.57 4.41
N THR A 78 -0.04 -11.47 3.25
CA THR A 78 0.41 -12.09 2.01
C THR A 78 0.79 -11.05 0.95
N VAL A 79 1.80 -11.40 0.16
CA VAL A 79 2.20 -10.67 -1.06
C VAL A 79 1.90 -11.58 -2.24
N ASN A 80 1.00 -11.15 -3.11
CA ASN A 80 0.53 -11.91 -4.27
C ASN A 80 1.08 -11.26 -5.54
N TYR A 81 1.53 -12.08 -6.48
CA TYR A 81 2.22 -11.65 -7.69
C TYR A 81 1.53 -12.15 -8.96
N LEU A 82 1.46 -11.26 -9.95
CA LEU A 82 1.03 -11.53 -11.33
C LEU A 82 1.91 -10.73 -12.29
N HIS A 83 1.86 -11.07 -13.58
CA HIS A 83 2.37 -10.16 -14.61
C HIS A 83 1.34 -9.05 -14.91
N LEU A 84 1.77 -7.80 -14.95
CA LEU A 84 0.90 -6.67 -15.30
C LEU A 84 0.25 -6.87 -16.68
N SER A 85 0.96 -7.48 -17.62
CA SER A 85 0.44 -7.77 -18.96
C SER A 85 -0.83 -8.62 -18.98
N GLU A 86 -1.02 -9.54 -18.02
CA GLU A 86 -2.26 -10.33 -17.90
C GLU A 86 -3.44 -9.42 -17.55
N VAL A 87 -3.22 -8.48 -16.64
CA VAL A 87 -4.23 -7.50 -16.23
C VAL A 87 -4.58 -6.55 -17.37
N LEU A 88 -3.56 -6.08 -18.12
CA LEU A 88 -3.76 -5.17 -19.26
C LEU A 88 -4.55 -5.82 -20.39
N ASN A 89 -4.27 -7.10 -20.70
CA ASN A 89 -4.92 -7.86 -21.76
C ASN A 89 -6.31 -8.41 -21.38
N ALA A 90 -6.65 -8.46 -20.10
CA ALA A 90 -7.92 -8.98 -19.62
C ALA A 90 -9.11 -8.14 -20.08
N GLN A 91 -10.25 -8.79 -20.31
CA GLN A 91 -11.52 -8.14 -20.54
C GLN A 91 -12.14 -7.68 -19.21
N ASN A 92 -13.10 -6.76 -19.30
CA ASN A 92 -13.82 -6.30 -18.11
C ASN A 92 -14.60 -7.45 -17.42
N GLY A 93 -14.25 -7.73 -16.18
CA GLY A 93 -14.87 -8.78 -15.37
C GLY A 93 -14.16 -10.13 -15.42
N ASP A 94 -13.06 -10.24 -16.13
CA ASP A 94 -12.26 -11.47 -16.18
C ASP A 94 -11.72 -11.85 -14.80
N GLU A 95 -11.52 -13.16 -14.63
CA GLU A 95 -10.89 -13.76 -13.47
C GLU A 95 -9.46 -14.19 -13.82
N LEU A 96 -8.48 -13.70 -13.07
CA LEU A 96 -7.06 -13.99 -13.27
C LEU A 96 -6.53 -14.86 -12.14
N SER A 97 -5.61 -15.78 -12.47
CA SER A 97 -4.95 -16.59 -11.46
C SER A 97 -3.73 -15.86 -10.89
N ILE A 98 -3.64 -15.75 -9.56
CA ILE A 98 -2.41 -15.32 -8.89
C ILE A 98 -1.33 -16.36 -9.22
N MET A 99 -0.18 -15.90 -9.72
CA MET A 99 0.90 -16.77 -10.20
C MET A 99 1.71 -17.36 -9.04
N SER A 100 2.05 -16.52 -8.08
CA SER A 100 2.76 -16.93 -6.87
C SER A 100 2.42 -16.00 -5.70
N SER A 101 2.69 -16.49 -4.49
CA SER A 101 2.38 -15.76 -3.26
C SER A 101 3.34 -16.19 -2.16
N PHE A 102 3.68 -15.28 -1.25
CA PHE A 102 4.42 -15.60 -0.04
C PHE A 102 3.86 -14.85 1.16
N SER A 103 4.11 -15.39 2.37
CA SER A 103 3.76 -14.70 3.61
C SER A 103 4.87 -13.75 4.00
N ALA A 104 4.53 -12.47 4.12
CA ALA A 104 5.45 -11.47 4.63
C ALA A 104 5.60 -11.59 6.16
N PRO A 105 6.76 -11.27 6.75
CA PRO A 105 6.95 -11.29 8.20
C PRO A 105 6.21 -10.17 8.95
N ASN A 106 5.49 -9.32 8.22
CA ASN A 106 4.63 -8.26 8.76
C ASN A 106 3.18 -8.39 8.27
N GLY A 107 2.34 -7.38 8.53
CA GLY A 107 0.92 -7.40 8.19
C GLY A 107 0.61 -7.38 6.69
N ALA A 108 1.52 -6.90 5.85
CA ALA A 108 1.34 -6.71 4.41
C ALA A 108 0.01 -5.99 4.09
N ASP A 109 -0.18 -4.80 4.67
CA ASP A 109 -1.43 -4.05 4.56
C ASP A 109 -1.39 -2.99 3.44
N PHE A 110 -0.22 -2.48 3.09
CA PHE A 110 0.02 -1.57 1.96
C PHE A 110 1.35 -1.89 1.26
N VAL A 111 1.53 -1.38 0.04
CA VAL A 111 2.73 -1.68 -0.75
C VAL A 111 3.08 -0.52 -1.67
N THR A 112 4.37 -0.24 -1.83
CA THR A 112 4.88 0.75 -2.79
C THR A 112 6.20 0.28 -3.40
N ILE A 113 6.64 0.95 -4.45
CA ILE A 113 7.94 0.71 -5.07
C ILE A 113 8.78 1.97 -4.99
N TYR A 114 10.04 1.80 -4.59
CA TYR A 114 11.04 2.85 -4.66
C TYR A 114 12.41 2.27 -5.02
N ASP A 115 13.08 2.87 -5.97
CA ASP A 115 14.44 2.54 -6.40
C ASP A 115 14.66 1.03 -6.63
N GLY A 116 13.76 0.40 -7.40
CA GLY A 116 13.83 -1.03 -7.73
C GLY A 116 13.56 -1.97 -6.54
N LYS A 117 12.94 -1.48 -5.50
CA LYS A 117 12.60 -2.25 -4.29
C LYS A 117 11.10 -2.22 -4.03
N LEU A 118 10.53 -3.38 -3.80
CA LEU A 118 9.17 -3.54 -3.31
C LEU A 118 9.16 -3.31 -1.79
N ILE A 119 8.40 -2.34 -1.32
CA ILE A 119 8.29 -2.00 0.10
C ILE A 119 6.90 -2.39 0.57
N VAL A 120 6.83 -3.40 1.44
CA VAL A 120 5.60 -3.97 2.00
C VAL A 120 5.44 -3.49 3.43
N GLY A 121 4.43 -2.71 3.69
CA GLY A 121 4.18 -2.12 4.99
C GLY A 121 3.01 -2.74 5.74
N GLU A 122 2.96 -2.48 7.03
CA GLU A 122 1.90 -2.96 7.90
C GLU A 122 1.14 -1.82 8.57
N PHE A 123 -0.12 -2.07 8.85
CA PHE A 123 -0.99 -1.23 9.65
C PHE A 123 -0.95 -1.69 11.11
N HIS A 124 -0.65 -0.79 12.03
CA HIS A 124 -0.76 -1.04 13.47
C HIS A 124 -1.82 -0.16 14.11
N ARG A 125 -2.60 -0.73 15.01
CA ARG A 125 -3.49 0.00 15.93
C ARG A 125 -3.57 -0.73 17.26
N GLU A 126 -3.30 -0.01 18.32
CA GLU A 126 -3.37 -0.54 19.69
C GLU A 126 -4.71 -1.23 19.96
N GLY A 127 -4.67 -2.42 20.51
CA GLY A 127 -5.82 -3.22 20.94
C GLY A 127 -6.49 -4.05 19.84
N ASN A 128 -6.52 -3.60 18.58
CA ASN A 128 -7.24 -4.31 17.51
C ASN A 128 -6.30 -4.91 16.43
N TYR A 129 -5.23 -4.21 16.09
CA TYR A 129 -4.27 -4.60 15.06
C TYR A 129 -2.87 -4.53 15.65
N ASN A 130 -2.66 -5.31 16.73
CA ASN A 130 -1.35 -5.43 17.35
C ASN A 130 -0.40 -6.17 16.41
N ARG A 131 0.86 -5.74 16.40
CA ARG A 131 1.94 -6.37 15.65
C ARG A 131 2.93 -7.02 16.59
N ASP A 132 3.90 -7.73 16.05
CA ASP A 132 4.95 -8.37 16.84
C ASP A 132 5.73 -7.31 17.64
N SER A 133 6.11 -7.65 18.86
CA SER A 133 6.83 -6.73 19.74
C SER A 133 8.22 -6.34 19.23
N SER A 134 8.83 -7.14 18.35
CA SER A 134 10.09 -6.78 17.68
C SER A 134 9.94 -5.58 16.72
N HIS A 135 8.70 -5.22 16.35
CA HIS A 135 8.40 -4.03 15.53
C HIS A 135 8.32 -2.74 16.37
N GLU A 136 8.32 -2.85 17.71
CA GLU A 136 8.31 -1.69 18.61
C GLU A 136 9.72 -1.11 18.75
N ILE A 137 9.97 0.04 18.13
CA ILE A 137 11.29 0.67 18.07
C ILE A 137 11.20 2.08 18.66
N THR A 138 12.03 2.33 19.69
CA THR A 138 12.13 3.67 20.28
C THR A 138 12.99 4.57 19.39
N THR A 139 12.43 5.70 18.98
CA THR A 139 13.11 6.71 18.16
C THR A 139 14.06 7.57 19.00
N SER A 140 14.90 8.37 18.35
CA SER A 140 15.82 9.29 19.02
C SER A 140 15.11 10.35 19.87
N SER A 141 13.89 10.74 19.51
CA SER A 141 13.06 11.68 20.28
C SER A 141 12.33 11.02 21.47
N GLY A 142 12.47 9.70 21.64
CA GLY A 142 11.82 8.94 22.71
C GLY A 142 10.38 8.48 22.40
N LYS A 143 9.89 8.70 21.18
CA LYS A 143 8.64 8.10 20.70
C LYS A 143 8.85 6.61 20.41
N VAL A 144 7.77 5.85 20.38
CA VAL A 144 7.80 4.43 19.99
C VAL A 144 7.05 4.25 18.68
N ASN A 145 7.76 3.86 17.64
CA ASN A 145 7.17 3.32 16.44
C ASN A 145 6.69 1.90 16.70
N LYS A 146 5.55 1.52 16.13
CA LYS A 146 4.92 0.21 16.37
C LYS A 146 4.58 -0.55 15.09
N ALA A 147 5.10 -0.10 13.97
CA ALA A 147 4.91 -0.74 12.68
C ALA A 147 6.21 -0.71 11.87
N VAL A 148 6.32 -1.65 10.93
CA VAL A 148 7.48 -1.80 10.07
C VAL A 148 7.07 -2.05 8.64
N SER A 149 7.82 -1.49 7.70
CA SER A 149 7.77 -1.82 6.29
C SER A 149 9.04 -2.54 5.89
N PHE A 150 8.92 -3.71 5.26
CA PHE A 150 10.06 -4.50 4.77
C PHE A 150 10.27 -4.27 3.28
N ALA A 151 11.51 -4.09 2.87
CA ALA A 151 11.90 -3.88 1.49
C ALA A 151 12.54 -5.13 0.89
N TYR A 152 12.14 -5.44 -0.34
CA TYR A 152 12.60 -6.60 -1.10
C TYR A 152 13.16 -6.12 -2.43
N GLU A 153 14.25 -6.71 -2.90
CA GLU A 153 14.84 -6.39 -4.19
C GLU A 153 14.00 -7.00 -5.33
N ILE A 154 13.52 -6.18 -6.25
CA ILE A 154 12.76 -6.63 -7.42
C ILE A 154 13.72 -7.34 -8.40
N ASP A 155 13.33 -8.52 -8.84
CA ASP A 155 13.98 -9.27 -9.92
C ASP A 155 12.88 -10.06 -10.66
N ASN A 156 12.55 -9.64 -11.84
CA ASN A 156 11.46 -10.21 -12.65
C ASN A 156 11.68 -11.68 -13.04
N ASN A 157 12.86 -12.24 -12.81
CA ASN A 157 13.17 -13.65 -12.99
C ASN A 157 13.09 -14.46 -11.69
N GLY A 158 12.92 -13.78 -10.56
CA GLY A 158 12.83 -14.40 -9.25
C GLY A 158 11.42 -14.85 -8.88
N ASP A 159 11.33 -15.62 -7.80
CA ASP A 159 10.02 -16.01 -7.25
C ASP A 159 9.26 -14.78 -6.75
N CYS A 160 7.96 -14.73 -7.03
CA CYS A 160 7.12 -13.55 -6.76
C CYS A 160 7.67 -12.23 -7.36
N GLY A 161 8.49 -12.29 -8.42
CA GLY A 161 9.13 -11.11 -9.02
C GLY A 161 10.22 -10.48 -8.15
N LEU A 162 10.79 -11.24 -7.20
CA LEU A 162 11.77 -10.79 -6.24
C LEU A 162 13.05 -11.63 -6.31
N ARG A 163 14.20 -11.01 -6.05
CA ARG A 163 15.49 -11.72 -5.99
C ARG A 163 15.53 -12.77 -4.89
N THR A 164 14.92 -12.46 -3.76
CA THR A 164 14.74 -13.36 -2.61
C THR A 164 13.50 -12.93 -1.84
N LEU A 165 12.89 -13.87 -1.15
CA LEU A 165 11.73 -13.60 -0.28
C LEU A 165 12.17 -13.10 1.13
N ASN A 166 13.46 -12.92 1.37
CA ASN A 166 13.98 -12.27 2.57
C ASN A 166 14.11 -10.77 2.34
N PRO A 167 13.66 -9.93 3.27
CA PRO A 167 13.81 -8.49 3.15
C PRO A 167 15.27 -8.06 3.27
N ILE A 168 15.64 -7.00 2.57
CA ILE A 168 17.02 -6.46 2.56
C ILE A 168 17.21 -5.29 3.53
N PHE A 169 16.14 -4.57 3.84
CA PHE A 169 16.11 -3.56 4.90
C PHE A 169 14.67 -3.33 5.40
N ALA A 170 14.54 -2.58 6.48
CA ALA A 170 13.26 -2.18 7.04
C ALA A 170 13.16 -0.66 7.22
N ILE A 171 11.91 -0.15 7.23
CA ILE A 171 11.58 1.22 7.62
C ILE A 171 10.64 1.13 8.82
N SER A 172 11.08 1.61 9.97
CA SER A 172 10.25 1.70 11.18
C SER A 172 9.35 2.92 11.10
N THR A 173 8.05 2.72 11.27
CA THR A 173 7.02 3.75 11.08
C THR A 173 6.11 3.89 12.30
N THR A 174 5.42 5.03 12.37
CA THR A 174 4.35 5.24 13.36
C THR A 174 3.16 4.30 13.11
N SER A 175 2.22 4.28 14.06
CA SER A 175 0.94 3.56 13.92
C SER A 175 0.01 4.21 12.89
N LEU A 176 -1.03 3.49 12.46
CA LEU A 176 -2.13 3.92 11.60
C LEU A 176 -1.73 4.23 10.14
N VAL A 177 -0.59 3.75 9.67
CA VAL A 177 -0.16 3.94 8.28
C VAL A 177 -1.03 3.09 7.36
N GLN A 178 -1.65 3.75 6.38
CA GLN A 178 -2.51 3.15 5.34
C GLN A 178 -1.84 3.13 3.97
N GLY A 179 -0.77 3.90 3.79
CA GLY A 179 -0.03 3.96 2.55
C GLY A 179 1.24 4.77 2.68
N MET A 180 2.17 4.51 1.77
CA MET A 180 3.48 5.14 1.71
C MET A 180 3.82 5.51 0.27
N SER A 181 4.42 6.68 0.08
CA SER A 181 5.08 7.04 -1.18
C SER A 181 6.46 7.63 -0.88
N ILE A 182 7.43 7.31 -1.71
CA ILE A 182 8.81 7.73 -1.52
C ILE A 182 9.29 8.47 -2.77
N THR A 183 9.94 9.60 -2.57
CA THR A 183 10.67 10.35 -3.60
C THR A 183 12.15 10.37 -3.25
N GLU A 184 12.97 10.96 -4.12
CA GLU A 184 14.40 11.16 -3.83
C GLU A 184 14.63 11.90 -2.49
N ASP A 185 13.78 12.89 -2.17
CA ASP A 185 13.94 13.76 -1.00
C ASP A 185 13.05 13.41 0.18
N LYS A 186 11.93 12.70 -0.03
CA LYS A 186 10.87 12.57 0.99
C LYS A 186 10.34 11.14 1.12
N ILE A 187 9.94 10.79 2.35
CA ILE A 187 9.07 9.66 2.67
C ILE A 187 7.74 10.24 3.16
N ILE A 188 6.65 9.88 2.51
CA ILE A 188 5.31 10.41 2.77
C ILE A 188 4.42 9.26 3.23
N LEU A 189 3.76 9.45 4.37
CA LEU A 189 2.83 8.47 4.95
C LEU A 189 1.41 9.02 4.97
N SER A 190 0.45 8.21 4.55
CA SER A 190 -0.98 8.41 4.83
C SER A 190 -1.34 7.69 6.11
N THR A 191 -1.87 8.42 7.11
CA THR A 191 -2.29 7.80 8.38
C THR A 191 -3.75 8.08 8.64
N SER A 192 -4.49 7.01 8.94
CA SER A 192 -5.95 7.07 9.13
C SER A 192 -6.46 5.92 9.97
N TYR A 193 -7.55 6.17 10.70
CA TYR A 193 -8.41 5.13 11.24
C TYR A 193 -9.81 5.68 11.54
N SER A 194 -10.84 5.10 10.92
CA SER A 194 -12.26 5.40 11.22
C SER A 194 -12.63 6.87 11.01
N LEU A 195 -13.43 7.46 11.89
CA LEU A 195 -14.03 8.81 11.77
C LEU A 195 -13.11 10.00 12.12
N PRO A 196 -12.05 9.89 12.91
CA PRO A 196 -11.11 10.98 13.10
C PRO A 196 -10.46 11.42 11.77
N SER A 197 -10.04 12.70 11.73
CA SER A 197 -9.32 13.23 10.58
C SER A 197 -8.05 12.42 10.28
N SER A 198 -7.79 12.17 9.03
CA SER A 198 -6.55 11.55 8.55
C SER A 198 -5.42 12.57 8.52
N GLN A 199 -4.19 12.10 8.37
CA GLN A 199 -3.02 12.95 8.20
C GLN A 199 -2.10 12.43 7.11
N ILE A 200 -1.52 13.34 6.35
CA ILE A 200 -0.29 13.09 5.60
C ILE A 200 0.88 13.54 6.49
N LEU A 201 1.82 12.65 6.72
CA LEU A 201 3.07 12.93 7.43
C LEU A 201 4.22 12.90 6.41
N VAL A 202 5.05 13.93 6.42
CA VAL A 202 6.18 14.06 5.50
C VAL A 202 7.47 14.01 6.30
N TYR A 203 8.37 13.14 5.90
CA TYR A 203 9.71 12.98 6.46
C TYR A 203 10.75 13.24 5.38
N ASP A 204 11.95 13.63 5.75
CA ASP A 204 13.09 13.57 4.84
C ASP A 204 13.38 12.12 4.47
N ASN A 205 13.86 11.89 3.26
CA ASN A 205 14.25 10.54 2.84
C ASN A 205 15.58 10.17 3.49
N ILE A 206 15.52 9.27 4.48
CA ILE A 206 16.67 8.82 5.28
C ILE A 206 17.27 7.51 4.75
N LEU A 207 16.83 6.98 3.61
CA LEU A 207 17.30 5.69 3.08
C LEU A 207 18.77 5.70 2.62
N ASN A 208 19.39 6.87 2.54
CA ASN A 208 20.82 7.04 2.27
C ASN A 208 21.63 7.36 3.54
N GLU A 209 20.99 7.40 4.71
CA GLU A 209 21.65 7.64 5.99
C GLU A 209 22.15 6.34 6.62
N THR A 210 22.78 6.46 7.80
CA THR A 210 23.23 5.29 8.55
C THR A 210 22.03 4.58 9.19
N ALA A 211 21.82 3.32 8.79
CA ALA A 211 20.79 2.46 9.37
C ALA A 211 21.22 1.86 10.72
N THR A 212 20.24 1.42 11.48
CA THR A 212 20.44 0.64 12.72
C THR A 212 20.20 -0.83 12.42
N LYS A 213 21.08 -1.73 12.88
CA LYS A 213 20.85 -3.18 12.79
C LYS A 213 19.83 -3.62 13.82
N ILE A 214 18.75 -4.26 13.37
CA ILE A 214 17.66 -4.75 14.23
C ILE A 214 17.31 -6.18 13.85
N THR A 215 17.05 -7.00 14.88
CA THR A 215 16.51 -8.36 14.75
C THR A 215 15.00 -8.31 14.81
N TYR A 216 14.35 -8.91 13.83
CA TYR A 216 12.88 -9.05 13.81
C TYR A 216 12.49 -10.51 13.98
N THR A 217 11.40 -10.77 14.68
CA THR A 217 10.83 -12.11 14.78
C THR A 217 10.52 -12.67 13.38
N GLY A 218 10.99 -13.88 13.11
CA GLY A 218 10.80 -14.55 11.82
C GLY A 218 11.91 -14.28 10.79
N LEU A 219 12.88 -13.42 11.10
CA LEU A 219 14.09 -13.25 10.30
C LEU A 219 15.29 -13.95 10.99
N GLU A 220 16.14 -14.56 10.19
CA GLU A 220 17.33 -15.28 10.71
C GLU A 220 18.48 -14.33 11.06
N GLU A 221 18.55 -13.18 10.40
CA GLU A 221 19.63 -12.21 10.53
C GLU A 221 19.11 -10.82 10.90
N GLU A 222 19.98 -10.02 11.52
CA GLU A 222 19.74 -8.58 11.70
C GLU A 222 19.73 -7.87 10.34
N ILE A 223 18.78 -6.98 10.13
CA ILE A 223 18.72 -6.18 8.91
C ILE A 223 18.87 -4.69 9.21
N ASP A 224 19.33 -3.95 8.21
CA ASP A 224 19.37 -2.49 8.26
C ASP A 224 17.97 -1.93 8.43
N THR A 225 17.79 -1.07 9.44
CA THR A 225 16.50 -0.46 9.74
C THR A 225 16.64 1.06 9.79
N TYR A 226 15.84 1.74 8.98
CA TYR A 226 15.71 3.19 8.94
C TYR A 226 14.54 3.60 9.83
N ILE A 227 14.78 4.47 10.81
CA ILE A 227 13.79 4.80 11.86
C ILE A 227 13.23 6.20 11.59
N LEU A 228 11.98 6.27 11.15
CA LEU A 228 11.28 7.55 11.01
C LEU A 228 10.94 8.10 12.39
N ASP A 229 11.41 9.30 12.71
CA ASP A 229 11.21 9.90 14.04
C ASP A 229 10.16 11.02 14.00
N THR A 230 10.56 12.22 13.61
CA THR A 230 9.69 13.39 13.62
C THR A 230 9.44 13.85 12.19
N PRO A 231 8.17 13.95 11.75
CA PRO A 231 7.89 14.46 10.42
C PRO A 231 8.32 15.93 10.29
N THR A 232 8.85 16.31 9.15
CA THR A 232 9.23 17.68 8.81
C THR A 232 8.01 18.55 8.55
N SER A 233 6.92 17.95 8.09
CA SER A 233 5.61 18.60 7.95
C SER A 233 4.46 17.60 8.10
N SER A 234 3.26 18.13 8.31
CA SER A 234 2.03 17.33 8.34
C SER A 234 0.85 18.08 7.78
N LYS A 235 -0.09 17.36 7.19
CA LYS A 235 -1.33 17.89 6.61
C LYS A 235 -2.55 17.13 7.08
N THR A 236 -3.51 17.81 7.68
CA THR A 236 -4.78 17.22 8.08
C THR A 236 -5.70 17.06 6.87
N LEU A 237 -6.30 15.88 6.75
CA LEU A 237 -7.21 15.48 5.68
C LEU A 237 -8.56 15.04 6.25
N PRO A 238 -9.61 14.97 5.40
CA PRO A 238 -10.85 14.26 5.74
C PRO A 238 -10.56 12.82 6.20
N PRO A 239 -11.46 12.21 7.00
CA PRO A 239 -11.30 10.85 7.50
C PRO A 239 -11.17 9.80 6.39
N MET A 240 -10.53 8.66 6.73
CA MET A 240 -10.47 7.46 5.91
C MET A 240 -9.65 7.65 4.62
N SER A 241 -8.50 8.34 4.72
CA SER A 241 -7.49 8.25 3.68
C SER A 241 -6.83 6.88 3.71
N GLU A 242 -6.57 6.35 2.55
CA GLU A 242 -5.97 5.04 2.32
C GLU A 242 -4.62 5.20 1.60
N GLU A 243 -4.32 4.31 0.67
CA GLU A 243 -3.07 4.34 -0.08
C GLU A 243 -2.89 5.64 -0.89
N ILE A 244 -1.66 6.00 -1.09
CA ILE A 244 -1.23 7.22 -1.77
C ILE A 244 -0.23 6.87 -2.88
N THR A 245 -0.29 7.60 -3.98
CA THR A 245 0.68 7.45 -5.08
C THR A 245 1.06 8.82 -5.65
N ILE A 246 2.19 8.89 -6.36
CA ILE A 246 2.72 10.12 -6.92
C ILE A 246 2.66 10.09 -8.45
N LYS A 247 2.09 11.15 -9.02
CA LYS A 247 2.12 11.43 -10.46
C LYS A 247 2.45 12.90 -10.70
N ASN A 248 3.44 13.18 -11.54
CA ASN A 248 3.75 14.56 -12.01
C ASN A 248 3.83 15.58 -10.86
N ASN A 249 4.67 15.33 -9.87
CA ASN A 249 4.88 16.18 -8.69
C ASN A 249 3.61 16.45 -7.85
N SER A 250 2.63 15.57 -7.93
CA SER A 250 1.40 15.60 -7.14
C SER A 250 1.19 14.28 -6.42
N LEU A 251 0.85 14.37 -5.14
CA LEU A 251 0.41 13.25 -4.32
C LEU A 251 -1.08 13.01 -4.58
N TYR A 252 -1.43 11.82 -5.01
CA TYR A 252 -2.81 11.37 -5.17
C TYR A 252 -3.21 10.54 -3.97
N ILE A 253 -4.41 10.78 -3.45
CA ILE A 253 -4.89 10.20 -2.20
C ILE A 253 -6.23 9.52 -2.44
N LEU A 254 -6.30 8.23 -2.09
CA LEU A 254 -7.50 7.44 -2.09
C LEU A 254 -8.26 7.62 -0.76
N PHE A 255 -9.60 7.59 -0.83
CA PHE A 255 -10.47 7.61 0.35
C PHE A 255 -11.52 6.51 0.27
N GLU A 256 -11.73 5.78 1.36
CA GLU A 256 -12.76 4.73 1.43
C GLU A 256 -14.14 5.25 1.90
N ASN A 257 -14.23 6.49 2.40
CA ASN A 257 -15.41 7.04 3.06
C ASN A 257 -16.68 7.14 2.19
N ALA A 258 -16.56 6.99 0.87
CA ALA A 258 -17.69 6.96 -0.06
C ALA A 258 -18.21 5.55 -0.34
N CYS A 259 -17.60 4.49 0.20
CA CYS A 259 -18.12 3.14 0.01
C CYS A 259 -19.40 2.91 0.83
N SER A 260 -20.20 1.92 0.43
CA SER A 260 -21.51 1.67 1.04
C SER A 260 -21.46 1.36 2.53
N LYS A 261 -20.35 0.77 2.99
CA LYS A 261 -20.09 0.40 4.38
C LYS A 261 -20.00 1.62 5.31
N TYR A 262 -19.40 2.72 4.83
CA TYR A 262 -19.10 3.89 5.66
C TYR A 262 -19.95 5.12 5.35
N LYS A 263 -20.57 5.16 4.18
CA LYS A 263 -21.32 6.32 3.66
C LYS A 263 -22.35 6.92 4.65
N MET A 264 -22.95 6.08 5.49
CA MET A 264 -23.94 6.54 6.48
C MET A 264 -23.31 7.18 7.73
N TRP A 265 -22.03 6.93 7.96
CA TRP A 265 -21.33 7.38 9.17
C TRP A 265 -20.43 8.60 8.92
N THR A 266 -20.12 8.89 7.65
CA THR A 266 -19.27 10.00 7.25
C THR A 266 -20.09 11.21 6.83
N ARG A 267 -19.70 12.39 7.31
CA ARG A 267 -20.32 13.67 6.90
C ARG A 267 -19.90 14.10 5.49
N ILE A 268 -18.76 13.60 5.02
CA ILE A 268 -18.16 13.92 3.72
C ILE A 268 -17.97 12.60 2.98
N ASN A 269 -18.54 12.49 1.78
CA ASN A 269 -18.39 11.32 0.91
C ASN A 269 -17.49 11.71 -0.27
N LEU A 270 -16.22 11.35 -0.21
CA LEU A 270 -15.23 11.63 -1.24
C LEU A 270 -15.29 10.52 -2.30
N THR A 271 -15.89 10.82 -3.44
CA THR A 271 -16.11 9.86 -4.54
C THR A 271 -15.03 9.89 -5.62
N ASN A 272 -14.06 10.78 -5.48
CA ASN A 272 -12.95 10.96 -6.41
C ASN A 272 -11.62 10.69 -5.69
N VAL A 273 -10.58 10.46 -6.47
CA VAL A 273 -9.19 10.56 -6.01
C VAL A 273 -8.84 12.05 -5.96
N TYR A 274 -8.17 12.47 -4.92
CA TYR A 274 -7.78 13.86 -4.69
C TYR A 274 -6.27 13.99 -4.84
N SER A 275 -5.81 15.10 -5.38
CA SER A 275 -4.38 15.35 -5.52
C SER A 275 -3.94 16.61 -4.76
N TYR A 276 -2.72 16.57 -4.28
CA TYR A 276 -2.00 17.66 -3.63
C TYR A 276 -0.67 17.88 -4.33
N ASN A 277 -0.31 19.12 -4.65
CA ASN A 277 1.03 19.43 -5.13
C ASN A 277 2.04 19.18 -4.01
N LEU A 278 3.10 18.42 -4.28
CA LEU A 278 4.15 18.07 -3.32
C LEU A 278 4.88 19.30 -2.75
N GLU A 279 4.97 20.39 -3.50
CA GLU A 279 5.56 21.63 -3.03
C GLU A 279 4.78 22.29 -1.88
N ASN A 280 3.52 21.92 -1.67
CA ASN A 280 2.64 22.45 -0.64
C ASN A 280 2.45 21.51 0.58
N LEU A 281 3.25 20.43 0.63
CA LEU A 281 3.21 19.44 1.72
C LEU A 281 4.25 19.72 2.82
#